data_2cb90fdae4bd65de36ed695a89dc0632
#
_entry.id   2cb90fdae4bd65de36ed695a89dc0632
#
_cell.length_a   1.000
_cell.length_b   1.000
_cell.length_c   1.000
_cell.angle_alpha   90.00
_cell.angle_beta   90.00
_cell.angle_gamma   90.00
#
_symmetry.space_group_name_H-M   'P 1'
#
loop_
_entity.id
_entity.type
_entity.pdbx_description
1 polymer ?
#
loop_
_entity_poly.entity_id
_entity_poly.type
_entity_poly.pdbx_seq_one_letter_code
_entity_poly.pdbx_strand_id
1 'polypeptide(L)'
;EMCIRDRSMTPTLHDDELVVCRKRGSFQKGDIVAFYYNNKILLKRVIATAGDVVDIKEDGTVIVNGKTLNEPYVDGKALGECDIELPYQVPDERIFVMGDHRSTSVDSRTKRIGCIAEEAVLGKVSLRIYPFKRIGTVD
;
A
#
# COMPACT_ATOMS: atom_id res chain seq x y z
N GLU A 1 8.35 16.18 -0.71
CA GLU A 1 7.01 16.68 -1.03
C GLU A 1 6.52 16.07 -2.33
N MET A 2 5.27 15.66 -2.37
CA MET A 2 4.73 14.92 -3.50
C MET A 2 3.25 15.22 -3.66
N CYS A 3 2.80 15.43 -4.91
CA CYS A 3 1.39 15.60 -5.24
C CYS A 3 0.80 14.25 -5.65
N ILE A 4 -0.32 13.87 -5.04
CA ILE A 4 -1.00 12.63 -5.34
C ILE A 4 -1.80 12.77 -6.63
N ARG A 5 -1.62 11.83 -7.54
CA ARG A 5 -2.22 11.84 -8.88
C ARG A 5 -3.07 10.62 -9.19
N ASP A 6 -3.42 9.81 -8.20
CA ASP A 6 -4.29 8.67 -8.42
C ASP A 6 -5.24 8.46 -7.24
N ARG A 7 -6.16 7.52 -7.38
CA ARG A 7 -7.21 7.25 -6.39
C ARG A 7 -7.04 5.93 -5.67
N SER A 8 -5.93 5.25 -5.85
CA SER A 8 -5.71 3.92 -5.27
C SER A 8 -5.67 3.93 -3.75
N MET A 9 -5.41 5.08 -3.15
CA MET A 9 -5.33 5.25 -1.70
C MET A 9 -6.54 5.93 -1.09
N THR A 10 -7.60 6.18 -1.86
CA THR A 10 -8.83 6.68 -1.25
C THR A 10 -9.45 5.63 -0.33
N PRO A 11 -10.05 5.99 0.79
CA PRO A 11 -10.30 7.36 1.26
C PRO A 11 -9.14 8.00 2.05
N THR A 12 -8.05 7.30 2.29
CA THR A 12 -6.94 7.79 3.12
C THR A 12 -6.25 9.00 2.49
N LEU A 13 -5.89 8.87 1.21
CA LEU A 13 -5.27 9.94 0.42
C LEU A 13 -6.08 10.13 -0.84
N HIS A 14 -6.37 11.39 -1.16
CA HIS A 14 -7.16 11.76 -2.32
C HIS A 14 -6.28 12.33 -3.42
N ASP A 15 -6.78 12.24 -4.65
CA ASP A 15 -6.17 12.89 -5.80
C ASP A 15 -5.95 14.40 -5.51
N ASP A 16 -4.85 14.95 -6.02
CA ASP A 16 -4.42 16.35 -5.82
C ASP A 16 -4.04 16.75 -4.38
N GLU A 17 -3.94 15.81 -3.45
CA GLU A 17 -3.37 16.10 -2.13
C GLU A 17 -1.84 16.18 -2.20
N LEU A 18 -1.26 17.09 -1.43
CA LEU A 18 0.19 17.17 -1.22
C LEU A 18 0.55 16.47 0.07
N VAL A 19 1.55 15.61 0.01
CA VAL A 19 2.06 14.87 1.16
C VAL A 19 3.57 14.99 1.24
N VAL A 20 4.09 14.83 2.45
CA VAL A 20 5.54 14.78 2.70
C VAL A 20 5.93 13.34 2.97
N CYS A 21 6.94 12.85 2.24
CA CYS A 21 7.51 11.54 2.44
C CYS A 21 8.86 11.67 3.14
N ARG A 22 9.09 10.82 4.14
CA ARG A 22 10.38 10.73 4.83
C ARG A 22 11.08 9.44 4.43
N LYS A 23 12.35 9.57 4.07
CA LYS A 23 13.19 8.41 3.82
C LYS A 23 13.61 7.81 5.16
N ARG A 24 13.29 6.53 5.37
CA ARG A 24 13.65 5.80 6.59
C ARG A 24 14.28 4.48 6.25
N GLY A 25 15.08 3.93 7.17
CA GLY A 25 15.77 2.67 6.98
C GLY A 25 14.88 1.44 7.14
N SER A 26 13.72 1.53 7.79
CA SER A 26 12.83 0.40 8.01
C SER A 26 11.37 0.77 7.81
N PHE A 27 10.59 -0.22 7.40
CA PHE A 27 9.15 -0.08 7.16
C PHE A 27 8.40 -1.04 8.07
N GLN A 28 7.21 -0.62 8.47
CA GLN A 28 6.32 -1.43 9.28
C GLN A 28 5.01 -1.67 8.52
N LYS A 29 4.36 -2.76 8.84
CA LYS A 29 3.00 -3.02 8.33
C LYS A 29 2.09 -1.86 8.72
N GLY A 30 1.29 -1.41 7.76
CA GLY A 30 0.41 -0.27 7.93
C GLY A 30 0.97 1.05 7.39
N ASP A 31 2.27 1.14 7.17
CA ASP A 31 2.89 2.35 6.60
C ASP A 31 2.46 2.54 5.14
N ILE A 32 2.28 3.79 4.73
CA ILE A 32 2.11 4.14 3.32
C ILE A 32 3.48 4.52 2.77
N VAL A 33 3.89 3.88 1.69
CA VAL A 33 5.20 4.08 1.09
C VAL A 33 5.08 4.55 -0.35
N ALA A 34 6.09 5.28 -0.80
CA ALA A 34 6.26 5.71 -2.18
C ALA A 34 7.39 4.93 -2.84
N PHE A 35 7.17 4.47 -4.06
CA PHE A 35 8.18 3.74 -4.82
C PHE A 35 8.01 3.98 -6.33
N TYR A 36 9.09 3.78 -7.08
CA TYR A 36 9.05 3.88 -8.54
C TYR A 36 8.53 2.59 -9.17
N TYR A 37 7.65 2.76 -10.15
CA TYR A 37 7.20 1.68 -11.02
C TYR A 37 6.92 2.24 -12.42
N ASN A 38 7.63 1.74 -13.44
CA ASN A 38 7.49 2.18 -14.83
C ASN A 38 7.51 3.71 -14.99
N ASN A 39 8.54 4.36 -14.45
CA ASN A 39 8.74 5.82 -14.48
C ASN A 39 7.63 6.62 -13.76
N LYS A 40 6.82 5.97 -12.94
CA LYS A 40 5.82 6.61 -12.10
C LYS A 40 6.15 6.38 -10.64
N ILE A 41 5.70 7.28 -9.79
CA ILE A 41 5.76 7.09 -8.35
C ILE A 41 4.38 6.63 -7.90
N LEU A 42 4.35 5.47 -7.27
CA LEU A 42 3.13 4.91 -6.70
C LEU A 42 3.15 5.04 -5.18
N LEU A 43 1.98 5.26 -4.60
CA LEU A 43 1.76 5.24 -3.16
C LEU A 43 0.87 4.05 -2.82
N LYS A 44 1.34 3.20 -1.92
CA LYS A 44 0.59 2.03 -1.48
C LYS A 44 0.85 1.80 0.00
N ARG A 45 -0.03 1.00 0.63
CA ARG A 45 0.11 0.63 2.03
C ARG A 45 0.86 -0.69 2.16
N VAL A 46 1.80 -0.76 3.09
CA VAL A 46 2.52 -2.00 3.42
C VAL A 46 1.58 -2.92 4.17
N ILE A 47 1.31 -4.08 3.60
CA ILE A 47 0.43 -5.10 4.19
C ILE A 47 1.26 -6.18 4.89
N ALA A 48 2.38 -6.55 4.30
CA ALA A 48 3.23 -7.61 4.83
C ALA A 48 4.68 -7.35 4.47
N THR A 49 5.57 -7.91 5.27
CA THR A 49 7.02 -7.79 5.11
C THR A 49 7.65 -9.16 4.85
N ALA A 50 8.94 -9.19 4.59
CA ALA A 50 9.67 -10.41 4.22
C ALA A 50 9.35 -11.58 5.16
N GLY A 51 9.03 -12.72 4.59
CA GLY A 51 8.69 -13.94 5.32
C GLY A 51 7.23 -14.07 5.72
N ASP A 52 6.46 -13.01 5.71
CA ASP A 52 5.03 -13.07 6.03
C ASP A 52 4.26 -13.84 4.95
N VAL A 53 3.20 -14.52 5.36
CA VAL A 53 2.30 -15.23 4.45
C VAL A 53 0.99 -14.46 4.35
N VAL A 54 0.64 -14.06 3.13
CA VAL A 54 -0.56 -13.28 2.83
C VAL A 54 -1.60 -14.19 2.18
N ASP A 55 -2.82 -14.13 2.68
CA ASP A 55 -3.98 -14.74 2.04
C ASP A 55 -5.08 -13.69 1.90
N ILE A 56 -5.89 -13.79 0.87
CA ILE A 56 -6.97 -12.86 0.61
C ILE A 56 -8.20 -13.66 0.22
N LYS A 57 -9.29 -13.45 0.94
CA LYS A 57 -10.56 -14.11 0.65
C LYS A 57 -11.26 -13.46 -0.55
N GLU A 58 -12.24 -14.17 -1.09
CA GLU A 58 -13.02 -13.67 -2.23
C GLU A 58 -13.72 -12.33 -1.94
N ASP A 59 -14.11 -12.09 -0.68
CA ASP A 59 -14.71 -10.82 -0.27
C ASP A 59 -13.69 -9.69 -0.06
N GLY A 60 -12.40 -9.98 -0.19
CA GLY A 60 -11.32 -9.01 0.00
C GLY A 60 -10.72 -8.98 1.41
N THR A 61 -11.18 -9.82 2.33
CA THR A 61 -10.59 -9.90 3.67
C THR A 61 -9.13 -10.36 3.57
N VAL A 62 -8.22 -9.59 4.16
CA VAL A 62 -6.78 -9.88 4.14
C VAL A 62 -6.37 -10.59 5.43
N ILE A 63 -5.61 -11.65 5.27
CA ILE A 63 -5.10 -12.47 6.37
C ILE A 63 -3.59 -12.52 6.25
N VAL A 64 -2.88 -12.14 7.32
CA VAL A 64 -1.42 -12.21 7.36
C VAL A 64 -0.99 -13.12 8.49
N ASN A 65 -0.22 -14.15 8.17
CA ASN A 65 0.25 -15.15 9.13
C ASN A 65 -0.91 -15.79 9.92
N GLY A 66 -2.02 -16.05 9.23
CA GLY A 66 -3.20 -16.69 9.84
C GLY A 66 -4.10 -15.74 10.63
N LYS A 67 -3.77 -14.46 10.71
CA LYS A 67 -4.57 -13.45 11.44
C LYS A 67 -5.26 -12.51 10.47
N THR A 68 -6.57 -12.37 10.63
CA THR A 68 -7.34 -11.38 9.86
C THR A 68 -6.92 -9.98 10.24
N LEU A 69 -6.57 -9.16 9.24
CA LEU A 69 -6.24 -7.76 9.46
C LEU A 69 -7.50 -6.95 9.75
N ASN A 70 -7.39 -6.07 10.75
CA ASN A 70 -8.36 -5.01 10.95
C ASN A 70 -7.97 -3.83 10.06
N GLU A 71 -8.81 -3.53 9.06
CA GLU A 71 -8.48 -2.54 8.04
C GLU A 71 -9.50 -1.40 8.01
N PRO A 72 -9.51 -0.52 9.03
CA PRO A 72 -10.47 0.59 9.09
C PRO A 72 -10.26 1.63 7.99
N TYR A 73 -9.09 1.66 7.37
CA TYR A 73 -8.76 2.56 6.26
C TYR A 73 -9.38 2.12 4.92
N VAL A 74 -9.90 0.91 4.84
CA VAL A 74 -10.54 0.39 3.63
C VAL A 74 -12.03 0.67 3.67
N ASP A 75 -12.52 1.39 2.65
CA ASP A 75 -13.93 1.63 2.44
C ASP A 75 -14.41 0.71 1.32
N GLY A 76 -15.11 -0.36 1.69
CA GLY A 76 -15.54 -1.37 0.75
C GLY A 76 -14.46 -2.39 0.40
N LYS A 77 -14.50 -3.51 1.08
CA LYS A 77 -13.60 -4.63 0.77
C LYS A 77 -13.84 -5.16 -0.62
N ALA A 78 -12.76 -5.53 -1.31
CA ALA A 78 -12.83 -6.21 -2.60
C ALA A 78 -11.54 -7.01 -2.82
N LEU A 79 -11.66 -8.17 -3.46
CA LEU A 79 -10.48 -8.90 -3.92
C LEU A 79 -9.74 -8.09 -4.98
N GLY A 80 -10.48 -7.40 -5.82
CA GLY A 80 -9.92 -6.57 -6.87
C GLY A 80 -9.18 -7.38 -7.92
N GLU A 81 -8.25 -6.75 -8.60
CA GLU A 81 -7.40 -7.41 -9.59
C GLU A 81 -6.33 -8.24 -8.87
N CYS A 82 -6.46 -9.57 -8.93
CA CYS A 82 -5.58 -10.49 -8.21
C CYS A 82 -5.33 -11.72 -9.06
N ASP A 83 -4.09 -11.91 -9.48
CA ASP A 83 -3.69 -13.08 -10.29
C ASP A 83 -2.52 -13.85 -9.68
N ILE A 84 -2.12 -13.53 -8.46
CA ILE A 84 -1.12 -14.27 -7.72
C ILE A 84 -1.74 -15.54 -7.10
N GLU A 85 -0.92 -16.54 -6.84
CA GLU A 85 -1.34 -17.72 -6.08
C GLU A 85 -1.40 -17.39 -4.60
N LEU A 86 -2.51 -17.74 -3.95
CA LEU A 86 -2.73 -17.54 -2.53
C LEU A 86 -2.82 -18.91 -1.81
N PRO A 87 -2.31 -19.03 -0.58
CA PRO A 87 -1.55 -18.02 0.16
C PRO A 87 -0.18 -17.75 -0.47
N TYR A 88 0.32 -16.54 -0.25
CA TYR A 88 1.55 -16.05 -0.87
C TYR A 88 2.55 -15.65 0.22
N GLN A 89 3.77 -16.19 0.17
CA GLN A 89 4.83 -15.80 1.09
C GLN A 89 5.68 -14.69 0.49
N VAL A 90 5.87 -13.63 1.25
CA VAL A 90 6.66 -12.48 0.82
C VAL A 90 8.14 -12.83 0.78
N PRO A 91 8.83 -12.66 -0.37
CA PRO A 91 10.25 -12.95 -0.48
C PRO A 91 11.12 -12.08 0.43
N ASP A 92 12.35 -12.53 0.66
CA ASP A 92 13.32 -11.76 1.43
C ASP A 92 13.57 -10.38 0.80
N GLU A 93 13.77 -9.38 1.64
CA GLU A 93 14.07 -8.00 1.25
C GLU A 93 12.98 -7.35 0.40
N ARG A 94 11.75 -7.86 0.48
CA ARG A 94 10.60 -7.31 -0.24
C ARG A 94 9.45 -7.04 0.70
N ILE A 95 8.52 -6.23 0.22
CA ILE A 95 7.28 -5.92 0.92
C ILE A 95 6.09 -6.17 0.00
N PHE A 96 4.98 -6.58 0.59
CA PHE A 96 3.70 -6.74 -0.11
C PHE A 96 2.85 -5.50 0.17
N VAL A 97 2.43 -4.82 -0.89
CA VAL A 97 1.71 -3.56 -0.78
C VAL A 97 0.34 -3.64 -1.44
N MET A 98 -0.62 -2.91 -0.89
CA MET A 98 -1.96 -2.80 -1.46
C MET A 98 -2.44 -1.36 -1.37
N GLY A 99 -3.21 -0.92 -2.35
CA GLY A 99 -3.93 0.35 -2.26
C GLY A 99 -5.13 0.22 -1.33
N ASP A 100 -5.54 1.31 -0.71
CA ASP A 100 -6.70 1.31 0.18
C ASP A 100 -8.01 1.23 -0.59
N HIS A 101 -8.07 1.73 -1.80
CA HIS A 101 -9.22 1.56 -2.68
C HIS A 101 -9.14 0.21 -3.41
N ARG A 102 -9.51 -0.85 -2.71
CA ARG A 102 -9.24 -2.24 -3.08
C ARG A 102 -9.82 -2.66 -4.42
N SER A 103 -10.98 -2.15 -4.79
CA SER A 103 -11.65 -2.54 -6.03
C SER A 103 -10.92 -2.06 -7.29
N THR A 104 -10.14 -0.98 -7.22
CA THR A 104 -9.49 -0.40 -8.40
C THR A 104 -7.96 -0.37 -8.32
N SER A 105 -7.38 -0.54 -7.14
CA SER A 105 -5.92 -0.50 -7.00
C SER A 105 -5.26 -1.66 -7.71
N VAL A 106 -4.20 -1.37 -8.46
CA VAL A 106 -3.30 -2.36 -9.04
C VAL A 106 -2.02 -2.34 -8.22
N ASP A 107 -1.71 -3.47 -7.60
CA ASP A 107 -0.65 -3.56 -6.59
C ASP A 107 -0.03 -4.96 -6.52
N SER A 108 0.52 -5.35 -5.36
CA SER A 108 1.19 -6.64 -5.20
C SER A 108 0.28 -7.85 -5.44
N ARG A 109 -1.04 -7.66 -5.48
CA ARG A 109 -1.98 -8.74 -5.85
C ARG A 109 -1.84 -9.15 -7.31
N THR A 110 -1.17 -8.35 -8.14
CA THR A 110 -0.93 -8.69 -9.54
C THR A 110 0.52 -9.07 -9.75
N LYS A 111 0.75 -10.09 -10.58
CA LYS A 111 2.10 -10.58 -10.89
C LYS A 111 2.97 -9.50 -11.53
N ARG A 112 2.39 -8.63 -12.34
CA ARG A 112 3.15 -7.59 -13.04
C ARG A 112 3.78 -6.57 -12.10
N ILE A 113 3.15 -6.29 -10.95
CA ILE A 113 3.72 -5.42 -9.93
C ILE A 113 4.51 -6.25 -8.92
N GLY A 114 3.89 -7.29 -8.37
CA GLY A 114 4.50 -8.17 -7.40
C GLY A 114 4.89 -7.46 -6.11
N CYS A 115 5.74 -8.09 -5.34
CA CYS A 115 6.31 -7.48 -4.14
C CYS A 115 7.38 -6.46 -4.53
N ILE A 116 7.49 -5.41 -3.73
CA ILE A 116 8.40 -4.30 -3.96
C ILE A 116 9.69 -4.52 -3.17
N ALA A 117 10.83 -4.36 -3.82
CA ALA A 117 12.12 -4.43 -3.14
C ALA A 117 12.21 -3.29 -2.12
N GLU A 118 12.64 -3.58 -0.90
CA GLU A 118 12.78 -2.56 0.14
C GLU A 118 13.69 -1.41 -0.31
N GLU A 119 14.74 -1.72 -1.04
CA GLU A 119 15.67 -0.70 -1.58
C GLU A 119 15.04 0.22 -2.62
N ALA A 120 13.94 -0.19 -3.26
CA ALA A 120 13.23 0.62 -4.25
C ALA A 120 12.27 1.62 -3.61
N VAL A 121 12.04 1.53 -2.32
CA VAL A 121 11.15 2.43 -1.60
C VAL A 121 11.83 3.79 -1.43
N LEU A 122 11.16 4.84 -1.90
CA LEU A 122 11.68 6.22 -1.80
C LEU A 122 11.51 6.80 -0.40
N GLY A 123 10.42 6.44 0.27
CA GLY A 123 10.15 6.94 1.59
C GLY A 123 8.77 6.57 2.10
N LYS A 124 8.52 6.93 3.35
CA LYS A 124 7.24 6.73 4.03
C LYS A 124 6.45 8.04 4.05
N VAL A 125 5.17 7.98 3.71
CA VAL A 125 4.27 9.15 3.81
C VAL A 125 4.02 9.45 5.28
N SER A 126 4.31 10.69 5.69
CA SER A 126 4.22 11.09 7.09
C SER A 126 3.27 12.25 7.35
N LEU A 127 3.07 13.14 6.37
CA LEU A 127 2.32 14.39 6.57
C LEU A 127 1.55 14.76 5.32
N ARG A 128 0.28 15.17 5.52
CA ARG A 128 -0.55 15.77 4.49
C ARG A 128 -0.53 17.29 4.70
N ILE A 129 -0.18 18.05 3.67
CA ILE A 129 -0.07 19.50 3.75
C ILE A 129 -1.06 20.26 2.87
N TYR A 130 -1.73 19.59 1.96
CA TYR A 130 -2.75 20.19 1.10
C TYR A 130 -3.83 19.16 0.79
N PRO A 131 -5.10 19.50 0.83
CA PRO A 131 -5.66 20.83 1.14
C PRO A 131 -5.55 21.17 2.64
N PHE A 132 -5.54 22.44 2.98
CA PHE A 132 -5.37 22.89 4.36
C PHE A 132 -6.39 22.30 5.35
N LYS A 133 -7.59 21.99 4.88
CA LYS A 133 -8.63 21.38 5.72
C LYS A 133 -8.30 19.95 6.19
N ARG A 134 -7.29 19.32 5.56
CA ARG A 134 -6.88 17.95 5.85
C ARG A 134 -5.43 17.83 6.27
N ILE A 135 -4.81 18.94 6.68
CA ILE A 135 -3.44 18.90 7.20
C ILE A 135 -3.38 17.99 8.42
N GLY A 136 -2.36 17.14 8.45
CA GLY A 136 -2.11 16.27 9.59
C GLY A 136 -1.29 15.04 9.24
N THR A 137 -1.09 14.20 10.23
CA THR A 137 -0.40 12.93 10.06
C THR A 137 -1.25 11.95 9.25
N VAL A 138 -0.58 11.08 8.52
CA VAL A 138 -1.21 10.00 7.74
C VAL A 138 -0.86 8.69 8.41
N ASP A 139 -1.90 7.96 8.85
CA ASP A 139 -1.75 6.67 9.52
C ASP A 139 -2.08 5.51 8.60
#